data_cd512eb47d64461dbaa54d8f7b6bccec
#
_entry.id   cd512eb47d64461dbaa54d8f7b6bccec
#
_cell.length_a   1.000
_cell.length_b   1.000
_cell.length_c   1.000
_cell.angle_alpha   90.00
_cell.angle_beta   90.00
_cell.angle_gamma   90.00
#
_symmetry.space_group_name_H-M   'P 1'
#
loop_
_entity.id
_entity.type
_entity.pdbx_description
1 polymer ?
#
loop_
_entity_poly.entity_id
_entity_poly.type
_entity_poly.pdbx_seq_one_letter_code
_entity_poly.pdbx_strand_id
1 'polypeptide(L)'
;MCIRDSNKPLLELFESYETYVKAWNPERETEYGLFRIPIPEFDWAAFREGLVNAFCHRDYTMLGSVRVLIDDEGMTISNPGGFIDGVNLKNLLTVEPHGRNPALADAMKRIGLAEKTGRGIDRIYEGSIIFGRPWPDYSESTSRSVKLFIQRAKADLPFAKFVADEQNRQGKPLSIYVLMILSVLNNERRCTVERIVELTNLGENKIRSAIEFMIESGLVEASGKGKNRTFILGKKIYRENKKAIQYVRQTDIDSIRYPELVMKLANTQNGIITKQDVIELLKVSPSQAYTVIKKLQGEGRLKLLCGGKYSKYKVVNS
;
A
#
# COMPACT_ATOMS: atom_id res chain seq x y z
N MET A 1 12.77 -16.50 -15.24
CA MET A 1 11.96 -17.16 -16.30
C MET A 1 11.53 -16.14 -17.34
N CYS A 2 11.57 -16.47 -18.63
CA CYS A 2 11.09 -15.60 -19.71
C CYS A 2 10.12 -16.38 -20.59
N ILE A 3 8.89 -15.92 -20.72
CA ILE A 3 7.86 -16.52 -21.59
C ILE A 3 7.58 -15.51 -22.70
N ARG A 4 7.48 -16.00 -23.92
CA ARG A 4 7.09 -15.21 -25.10
C ARG A 4 5.86 -15.84 -25.74
N ASP A 5 5.06 -15.03 -26.44
CA ASP A 5 4.00 -15.57 -27.26
C ASP A 5 4.58 -16.56 -28.29
N SER A 6 3.80 -17.55 -28.61
CA SER A 6 4.14 -18.59 -29.55
C SER A 6 3.05 -18.64 -30.65
N ASN A 7 3.24 -19.50 -31.66
CA ASN A 7 2.24 -19.71 -32.72
C ASN A 7 1.00 -20.53 -32.27
N LYS A 8 0.73 -20.53 -30.94
CA LYS A 8 -0.44 -21.19 -30.37
C LYS A 8 -1.68 -20.31 -30.50
N PRO A 9 -2.89 -20.90 -30.57
CA PRO A 9 -4.13 -20.15 -30.37
C PRO A 9 -4.12 -19.39 -29.05
N LEU A 10 -4.75 -18.22 -29.02
CA LEU A 10 -4.63 -17.30 -27.89
C LEU A 10 -5.07 -17.90 -26.54
N LEU A 11 -6.12 -18.72 -26.52
CA LEU A 11 -6.59 -19.38 -25.29
C LEU A 11 -5.54 -20.37 -24.74
N GLU A 12 -4.97 -21.23 -25.61
CA GLU A 12 -3.91 -22.15 -25.21
C GLU A 12 -2.66 -21.40 -24.72
N LEU A 13 -2.43 -20.22 -25.27
CA LEU A 13 -1.33 -19.37 -24.85
C LEU A 13 -1.57 -18.84 -23.44
N PHE A 14 -2.78 -18.38 -23.11
CA PHE A 14 -3.13 -17.94 -21.75
C PHE A 14 -3.00 -19.10 -20.74
N GLU A 15 -3.47 -20.29 -21.06
CA GLU A 15 -3.31 -21.49 -20.22
C GLU A 15 -1.82 -21.82 -19.99
N SER A 16 -1.00 -21.66 -21.04
CA SER A 16 0.45 -21.84 -20.93
C SER A 16 1.08 -20.82 -20.00
N TYR A 17 0.71 -19.53 -20.11
CA TYR A 17 1.18 -18.48 -19.21
C TYR A 17 0.74 -18.76 -17.77
N GLU A 18 -0.51 -19.15 -17.57
CA GLU A 18 -1.03 -19.51 -16.24
C GLU A 18 -0.19 -20.61 -15.59
N THR A 19 0.05 -21.70 -16.32
CA THR A 19 0.83 -22.84 -15.83
C THR A 19 2.24 -22.43 -15.45
N TYR A 20 2.92 -21.68 -16.32
CA TYR A 20 4.29 -21.26 -16.07
C TYR A 20 4.40 -20.25 -14.91
N VAL A 21 3.48 -19.28 -14.84
CA VAL A 21 3.54 -18.28 -13.78
C VAL A 21 3.20 -18.90 -12.44
N LYS A 22 2.25 -19.83 -12.35
CA LYS A 22 1.96 -20.56 -11.10
C LYS A 22 3.20 -21.28 -10.55
N ALA A 23 4.04 -21.86 -11.42
CA ALA A 23 5.27 -22.49 -10.99
C ALA A 23 6.33 -21.53 -10.44
N TRP A 24 6.26 -20.25 -10.81
CA TRP A 24 7.21 -19.20 -10.41
C TRP A 24 6.62 -18.14 -9.47
N ASN A 25 5.39 -18.33 -9.04
CA ASN A 25 4.68 -17.47 -8.10
C ASN A 25 4.32 -18.25 -6.82
N PRO A 26 5.33 -18.62 -6.00
CA PRO A 26 5.06 -19.40 -4.80
C PRO A 26 4.23 -18.59 -3.80
N GLU A 27 3.27 -19.26 -3.19
CA GLU A 27 2.58 -18.73 -2.04
C GLU A 27 3.44 -18.94 -0.80
N ARG A 28 3.73 -17.87 -0.09
CA ARG A 28 4.43 -17.96 1.19
C ARG A 28 3.40 -18.00 2.31
N GLU A 29 3.36 -19.12 3.01
CA GLU A 29 2.57 -19.19 4.25
C GLU A 29 3.15 -18.22 5.28
N THR A 30 2.32 -17.34 5.75
CA THR A 30 2.67 -16.39 6.81
C THR A 30 1.83 -16.65 8.03
N GLU A 31 2.48 -16.85 9.16
CA GLU A 31 1.79 -17.05 10.45
C GLU A 31 1.26 -15.71 10.96
N TYR A 32 -0.03 -15.67 11.23
CA TYR A 32 -0.68 -14.56 11.91
C TYR A 32 -1.53 -15.11 13.08
N GLY A 33 -1.00 -15.03 14.28
CA GLY A 33 -1.59 -15.69 15.45
C GLY A 33 -1.66 -17.20 15.25
N LEU A 34 -2.87 -17.75 15.26
CA LEU A 34 -3.12 -19.18 15.01
C LEU A 34 -3.40 -19.50 13.52
N PHE A 35 -3.45 -18.50 12.67
CA PHE A 35 -3.80 -18.69 11.26
C PHE A 35 -2.55 -18.66 10.38
N ARG A 36 -2.55 -19.49 9.35
CA ARG A 36 -1.60 -19.43 8.24
C ARG A 36 -2.31 -18.83 7.03
N ILE A 37 -1.78 -17.73 6.53
CA ILE A 37 -2.34 -17.01 5.39
C ILE A 37 -1.38 -17.20 4.22
N PRO A 38 -1.82 -17.85 3.13
CA PRO A 38 -1.02 -17.92 1.92
C PRO A 38 -0.99 -16.55 1.24
N ILE A 39 0.20 -16.01 1.03
CA ILE A 39 0.40 -14.74 0.35
C ILE A 39 1.23 -15.02 -0.90
N PRO A 40 0.67 -14.84 -2.10
CA PRO A 40 1.41 -15.00 -3.35
C PRO A 40 2.46 -13.90 -3.49
N GLU A 41 3.56 -14.18 -4.18
CA GLU A 41 4.56 -13.15 -4.48
C GLU A 41 3.98 -12.06 -5.38
N PHE A 42 3.18 -12.45 -6.37
CA PHE A 42 2.45 -11.54 -7.24
C PHE A 42 0.96 -11.88 -7.17
N ASP A 43 0.11 -10.84 -7.08
CA ASP A 43 -1.33 -11.02 -7.11
C ASP A 43 -1.79 -11.61 -8.46
N TRP A 44 -2.63 -12.64 -8.39
CA TRP A 44 -3.07 -13.36 -9.58
C TRP A 44 -3.98 -12.52 -10.48
N ALA A 45 -4.84 -11.71 -9.89
CA ALA A 45 -5.75 -10.85 -10.65
C ALA A 45 -4.97 -9.74 -11.35
N ALA A 46 -3.95 -9.17 -10.69
CA ALA A 46 -3.06 -8.18 -11.28
C ALA A 46 -2.24 -8.76 -12.45
N PHE A 47 -1.70 -9.99 -12.29
CA PHE A 47 -1.02 -10.68 -13.39
C PHE A 47 -1.94 -10.91 -14.59
N ARG A 48 -3.12 -11.51 -14.36
CA ARG A 48 -4.09 -11.79 -15.43
C ARG A 48 -4.47 -10.51 -16.18
N GLU A 49 -4.75 -9.44 -15.46
CA GLU A 49 -5.13 -8.17 -16.06
C GLU A 49 -3.97 -7.54 -16.84
N GLY A 50 -2.76 -7.57 -16.30
CA GLY A 50 -1.56 -7.11 -17.00
C GLY A 50 -1.32 -7.86 -18.30
N LEU A 51 -1.52 -9.19 -18.28
CA LEU A 51 -1.36 -10.04 -19.47
C LEU A 51 -2.44 -9.75 -20.52
N VAL A 52 -3.70 -9.65 -20.11
CA VAL A 52 -4.83 -9.29 -21.00
C VAL A 52 -4.58 -7.94 -21.66
N ASN A 53 -4.17 -6.95 -20.87
CA ASN A 53 -3.86 -5.61 -21.36
C ASN A 53 -2.71 -5.65 -22.37
N ALA A 54 -1.66 -6.44 -22.12
CA ALA A 54 -0.54 -6.58 -23.04
C ALA A 54 -0.98 -7.13 -24.41
N PHE A 55 -1.92 -8.08 -24.47
CA PHE A 55 -2.48 -8.58 -25.74
C PHE A 55 -3.45 -7.60 -26.38
N CYS A 56 -4.37 -7.00 -25.61
CA CYS A 56 -5.37 -6.07 -26.12
C CYS A 56 -4.77 -4.74 -26.64
N HIS A 57 -3.62 -4.34 -26.09
CA HIS A 57 -2.93 -3.10 -26.48
C HIS A 57 -1.69 -3.32 -27.34
N ARG A 58 -1.29 -4.57 -27.63
CA ARG A 58 -0.22 -4.88 -28.56
C ARG A 58 -0.50 -4.25 -29.93
N ASP A 59 0.54 -3.67 -30.52
CA ASP A 59 0.52 -3.28 -31.93
C ASP A 59 0.90 -4.50 -32.78
N TYR A 60 -0.10 -5.10 -33.42
CA TYR A 60 0.08 -6.31 -34.24
C TYR A 60 0.75 -6.02 -35.60
N THR A 61 0.95 -4.76 -35.96
CA THR A 61 1.72 -4.38 -37.15
C THR A 61 3.23 -4.33 -36.88
N MET A 62 3.62 -4.31 -35.61
CA MET A 62 5.03 -4.28 -35.19
C MET A 62 5.56 -5.70 -34.94
N LEU A 63 6.81 -5.90 -35.34
CA LEU A 63 7.55 -7.12 -34.97
C LEU A 63 7.78 -7.18 -33.46
N GLY A 64 7.81 -8.39 -32.93
CA GLY A 64 8.01 -8.67 -31.51
C GLY A 64 6.83 -9.41 -30.91
N SER A 65 6.94 -9.79 -29.65
CA SER A 65 5.96 -10.59 -28.94
C SER A 65 5.58 -10.00 -27.59
N VAL A 66 4.42 -10.38 -27.05
CA VAL A 66 4.11 -10.21 -25.64
C VAL A 66 5.09 -11.08 -24.84
N ARG A 67 5.69 -10.50 -23.82
CA ARG A 67 6.72 -11.17 -23.00
C ARG A 67 6.37 -11.03 -21.53
N VAL A 68 6.52 -12.13 -20.80
CA VAL A 68 6.52 -12.15 -19.33
C VAL A 68 7.89 -12.61 -18.87
N LEU A 69 8.57 -11.76 -18.12
CA LEU A 69 9.84 -12.05 -17.48
C LEU A 69 9.62 -12.05 -15.97
N ILE A 70 10.05 -13.10 -15.29
CA ILE A 70 10.08 -13.18 -13.82
C ILE A 70 11.52 -13.48 -13.41
N ASP A 71 12.07 -12.63 -12.56
CA ASP A 71 13.42 -12.71 -11.99
C ASP A 71 13.41 -12.35 -10.49
N ASP A 72 14.58 -12.13 -9.91
CA ASP A 72 14.73 -11.84 -8.50
C ASP A 72 14.22 -10.44 -8.12
N GLU A 73 14.16 -9.51 -9.08
CA GLU A 73 13.68 -8.15 -8.86
C GLU A 73 12.16 -8.04 -8.98
N GLY A 74 11.54 -8.86 -9.85
CA GLY A 74 10.10 -8.77 -10.03
C GLY A 74 9.55 -9.50 -11.24
N MET A 75 8.37 -9.06 -11.65
CA MET A 75 7.69 -9.54 -12.85
C MET A 75 7.51 -8.38 -13.82
N THR A 76 8.03 -8.54 -15.04
CA THR A 76 7.83 -7.61 -16.16
C THR A 76 6.90 -8.20 -17.19
N ILE A 77 5.83 -7.51 -17.54
CA ILE A 77 4.96 -7.82 -18.68
C ILE A 77 5.14 -6.72 -19.73
N SER A 78 5.45 -7.12 -20.96
CA SER A 78 5.68 -6.12 -22.01
C SER A 78 5.08 -6.52 -23.35
N ASN A 79 4.68 -5.53 -24.14
CA ASN A 79 4.15 -5.70 -25.49
C ASN A 79 4.72 -4.68 -26.45
N PRO A 80 4.82 -5.00 -27.77
CA PRO A 80 5.08 -4.04 -28.83
C PRO A 80 3.95 -3.00 -28.95
N GLY A 81 4.33 -1.76 -29.30
CA GLY A 81 3.46 -0.60 -29.35
C GLY A 81 3.47 0.18 -28.03
N GLY A 82 3.67 1.50 -28.10
CA GLY A 82 3.61 2.40 -26.94
C GLY A 82 2.18 2.59 -26.44
N PHE A 83 2.00 3.51 -25.49
CA PHE A 83 0.66 3.93 -25.10
C PHE A 83 -0.10 4.49 -26.29
N ILE A 84 -1.41 4.29 -26.32
CA ILE A 84 -2.29 4.89 -27.34
C ILE A 84 -2.40 6.41 -27.12
N ASP A 85 -2.78 7.13 -28.16
CA ASP A 85 -2.94 8.58 -28.08
C ASP A 85 -3.87 9.00 -26.93
N GLY A 86 -3.44 10.02 -26.20
CA GLY A 86 -4.15 10.51 -25.02
C GLY A 86 -3.85 9.77 -23.71
N VAL A 87 -3.20 8.61 -23.77
CA VAL A 87 -2.79 7.84 -22.55
C VAL A 87 -1.33 8.08 -22.23
N ASN A 88 -1.04 8.35 -20.98
CA ASN A 88 0.31 8.53 -20.46
C ASN A 88 0.41 8.10 -18.99
N LEU A 89 1.62 8.08 -18.44
CA LEU A 89 1.87 7.64 -17.05
C LEU A 89 1.07 8.43 -16.00
N LYS A 90 0.71 9.69 -16.28
CA LYS A 90 0.01 10.54 -15.30
C LYS A 90 -1.51 10.32 -15.28
N ASN A 91 -2.07 9.72 -16.32
CA ASN A 91 -3.52 9.55 -16.43
C ASN A 91 -4.00 8.10 -16.51
N LEU A 92 -3.11 7.11 -16.38
CA LEU A 92 -3.45 5.68 -16.46
C LEU A 92 -4.66 5.27 -15.61
N LEU A 93 -4.79 5.83 -14.40
CA LEU A 93 -5.89 5.54 -13.46
C LEU A 93 -7.15 6.40 -13.67
N THR A 94 -7.09 7.36 -14.59
CA THR A 94 -8.17 8.35 -14.75
C THR A 94 -8.70 8.47 -16.17
N VAL A 95 -7.96 7.96 -17.14
CA VAL A 95 -8.35 7.97 -18.55
C VAL A 95 -9.47 6.97 -18.79
N GLU A 96 -10.41 7.31 -19.66
CA GLU A 96 -11.43 6.37 -20.10
C GLU A 96 -10.78 5.19 -20.85
N PRO A 97 -11.27 3.96 -20.63
CA PRO A 97 -10.72 2.78 -21.28
C PRO A 97 -10.83 2.85 -22.80
N HIS A 98 -9.70 2.86 -23.47
CA HIS A 98 -9.60 2.78 -24.92
C HIS A 98 -8.70 1.59 -25.28
N GLY A 99 -9.12 0.77 -26.22
CA GLY A 99 -8.34 -0.39 -26.66
C GLY A 99 -7.73 -0.15 -28.05
N ARG A 100 -6.45 -0.51 -28.25
CA ARG A 100 -5.86 -0.56 -29.61
C ARG A 100 -6.56 -1.61 -30.47
N ASN A 101 -6.97 -2.72 -29.88
CA ASN A 101 -7.65 -3.83 -30.55
C ASN A 101 -9.04 -4.06 -29.92
N PRO A 102 -10.05 -3.25 -30.24
CA PRO A 102 -11.35 -3.30 -29.57
C PRO A 102 -12.07 -4.64 -29.78
N ALA A 103 -12.01 -5.24 -30.96
CA ALA A 103 -12.60 -6.55 -31.22
C ALA A 103 -12.00 -7.65 -30.34
N LEU A 104 -10.66 -7.61 -30.13
CA LEU A 104 -9.98 -8.55 -29.24
C LEU A 104 -10.37 -8.31 -27.79
N ALA A 105 -10.42 -7.04 -27.36
CA ALA A 105 -10.83 -6.68 -26.00
C ALA A 105 -12.25 -7.15 -25.69
N ASP A 106 -13.19 -7.00 -26.66
CA ASP A 106 -14.56 -7.48 -26.51
C ASP A 106 -14.63 -9.02 -26.48
N ALA A 107 -13.83 -9.70 -27.28
CA ALA A 107 -13.74 -11.16 -27.20
C ALA A 107 -13.24 -11.60 -25.83
N MET A 108 -12.17 -10.98 -25.30
CA MET A 108 -11.64 -11.26 -23.96
C MET A 108 -12.67 -11.03 -22.85
N LYS A 109 -13.46 -9.96 -22.95
CA LYS A 109 -14.56 -9.67 -22.01
C LYS A 109 -15.66 -10.75 -22.06
N ARG A 110 -16.03 -11.21 -23.26
CA ARG A 110 -17.09 -12.23 -23.44
C ARG A 110 -16.71 -13.55 -22.84
N ILE A 111 -15.44 -13.96 -22.96
CA ILE A 111 -14.96 -15.23 -22.40
C ILE A 111 -14.52 -15.10 -20.92
N GLY A 112 -14.66 -13.92 -20.32
CA GLY A 112 -14.36 -13.70 -18.89
C GLY A 112 -12.90 -13.53 -18.54
N LEU A 113 -12.01 -13.34 -19.52
CA LEU A 113 -10.59 -13.06 -19.29
C LEU A 113 -10.34 -11.59 -18.94
N ALA A 114 -11.02 -10.67 -19.62
CA ALA A 114 -10.91 -9.22 -19.36
C ALA A 114 -12.01 -8.72 -18.42
N GLU A 115 -11.70 -7.67 -17.67
CA GLU A 115 -12.66 -6.97 -16.81
C GLU A 115 -13.70 -6.22 -17.67
N LYS A 116 -14.99 -6.35 -17.30
CA LYS A 116 -16.08 -5.73 -18.02
C LYS A 116 -16.29 -4.25 -17.70
N THR A 117 -15.84 -3.83 -16.52
CA THR A 117 -16.12 -2.50 -15.94
C THR A 117 -15.07 -1.44 -16.26
N GLY A 118 -14.04 -1.76 -17.02
CA GLY A 118 -12.94 -0.83 -17.34
C GLY A 118 -11.99 -0.52 -16.17
N ARG A 119 -12.01 -1.34 -15.10
CA ARG A 119 -11.18 -1.19 -13.90
C ARG A 119 -9.90 -2.04 -13.93
N GLY A 120 -9.42 -2.38 -15.12
CA GLY A 120 -8.27 -3.26 -15.26
C GLY A 120 -7.00 -2.70 -14.62
N ILE A 121 -6.70 -1.44 -14.89
CA ILE A 121 -5.53 -0.76 -14.28
C ILE A 121 -5.68 -0.68 -12.75
N ASP A 122 -6.87 -0.38 -12.23
CA ASP A 122 -7.11 -0.37 -10.78
C ASP A 122 -6.72 -1.70 -10.15
N ARG A 123 -7.10 -2.83 -10.77
CA ARG A 123 -6.78 -4.18 -10.26
C ARG A 123 -5.29 -4.48 -10.24
N ILE A 124 -4.54 -3.99 -11.25
CA ILE A 124 -3.08 -4.15 -11.28
C ILE A 124 -2.45 -3.42 -10.08
N TYR A 125 -2.92 -2.21 -9.77
CA TYR A 125 -2.44 -1.45 -8.62
C TYR A 125 -2.93 -2.06 -7.30
N GLU A 126 -4.20 -2.43 -7.20
CA GLU A 126 -4.79 -3.08 -6.02
C GLU A 126 -3.99 -4.30 -5.58
N GLY A 127 -3.58 -5.17 -6.52
CA GLY A 127 -2.84 -6.40 -6.25
C GLY A 127 -1.48 -6.20 -5.54
N SER A 128 -0.87 -5.03 -5.71
CA SER A 128 0.34 -4.67 -4.95
C SER A 128 0.02 -3.95 -3.66
N ILE A 129 -0.88 -2.96 -3.73
CA ILE A 129 -1.16 -2.03 -2.63
C ILE A 129 -1.81 -2.74 -1.43
N ILE A 130 -2.73 -3.68 -1.65
CA ILE A 130 -3.40 -4.41 -0.56
C ILE A 130 -2.42 -5.17 0.34
N PHE A 131 -1.25 -5.53 -0.19
CA PHE A 131 -0.18 -6.16 0.57
C PHE A 131 0.88 -5.17 1.07
N GLY A 132 0.67 -3.87 0.91
CA GLY A 132 1.65 -2.85 1.29
C GLY A 132 2.93 -2.87 0.46
N ARG A 133 2.89 -3.43 -0.75
CA ARG A 133 4.02 -3.53 -1.69
C ARG A 133 4.15 -2.25 -2.53
N PRO A 134 5.32 -2.03 -3.16
CA PRO A 134 5.50 -0.96 -4.13
C PRO A 134 4.47 -1.01 -5.25
N TRP A 135 4.12 0.13 -5.77
CA TRP A 135 3.16 0.24 -6.86
C TRP A 135 3.72 -0.34 -8.16
N PRO A 136 2.84 -0.85 -9.04
CA PRO A 136 3.24 -1.22 -10.40
C PRO A 136 3.88 -0.04 -11.11
N ASP A 137 4.97 -0.29 -11.83
CA ASP A 137 5.74 0.74 -12.53
C ASP A 137 5.65 0.54 -14.05
N TYR A 138 5.41 1.64 -14.75
CA TYR A 138 5.36 1.71 -16.20
C TYR A 138 6.42 2.68 -16.76
N SER A 139 7.34 3.17 -15.93
CA SER A 139 8.31 4.22 -16.30
C SER A 139 9.26 3.81 -17.44
N GLU A 140 9.52 2.51 -17.61
CA GLU A 140 10.33 1.99 -18.71
C GLU A 140 9.56 1.83 -20.03
N SER A 141 8.30 2.26 -20.09
CA SER A 141 7.54 2.27 -21.33
C SER A 141 8.08 3.34 -22.30
N THR A 142 8.04 3.02 -23.59
CA THR A 142 8.53 3.88 -24.66
C THR A 142 7.44 4.11 -25.71
N SER A 143 7.72 4.90 -26.75
CA SER A 143 6.82 5.01 -27.89
C SER A 143 6.65 3.70 -28.68
N ARG A 144 7.52 2.71 -28.47
CA ARG A 144 7.51 1.42 -29.17
C ARG A 144 7.14 0.21 -28.34
N SER A 145 7.04 0.36 -27.01
CA SER A 145 6.68 -0.74 -26.11
C SER A 145 6.06 -0.21 -24.84
N VAL A 146 5.04 -0.89 -24.34
CA VAL A 146 4.58 -0.75 -22.97
C VAL A 146 5.25 -1.81 -22.10
N LYS A 147 5.76 -1.41 -20.95
CA LYS A 147 6.34 -2.30 -19.93
C LYS A 147 5.66 -2.05 -18.60
N LEU A 148 5.02 -3.08 -18.06
CA LEU A 148 4.52 -3.14 -16.70
C LEU A 148 5.54 -3.90 -15.86
N PHE A 149 6.08 -3.27 -14.83
CA PHE A 149 6.91 -3.92 -13.82
C PHE A 149 6.18 -4.00 -12.49
N ILE A 150 6.14 -5.20 -11.89
CA ILE A 150 5.61 -5.44 -10.56
C ILE A 150 6.77 -5.95 -9.70
N GLN A 151 7.22 -5.13 -8.78
CA GLN A 151 8.38 -5.41 -7.95
C GLN A 151 8.14 -6.60 -7.01
N ARG A 152 9.11 -7.49 -6.90
CA ARG A 152 9.14 -8.54 -5.87
C ARG A 152 9.45 -7.90 -4.53
N ALA A 153 8.47 -7.85 -3.65
CA ALA A 153 8.61 -7.24 -2.34
C ALA A 153 7.86 -8.06 -1.28
N LYS A 154 8.41 -8.05 -0.06
CA LYS A 154 7.72 -8.66 1.08
C LYS A 154 6.43 -7.89 1.37
N ALA A 155 5.37 -8.61 1.73
CA ALA A 155 4.14 -7.99 2.19
C ALA A 155 4.34 -7.29 3.55
N ASP A 156 3.78 -6.10 3.71
CA ASP A 156 3.56 -5.47 5.01
C ASP A 156 2.29 -6.08 5.62
N LEU A 157 2.47 -7.16 6.38
CA LEU A 157 1.35 -7.94 6.95
C LEU A 157 0.43 -7.10 7.83
N PRO A 158 0.96 -6.23 8.72
CA PRO A 158 0.13 -5.32 9.48
C PRO A 158 -0.77 -4.44 8.60
N PHE A 159 -0.22 -3.90 7.54
CA PHE A 159 -0.97 -3.08 6.59
C PHE A 159 -2.00 -3.91 5.80
N ALA A 160 -1.59 -5.07 5.29
CA ALA A 160 -2.48 -5.97 4.56
C ALA A 160 -3.67 -6.42 5.40
N LYS A 161 -3.43 -6.79 6.65
CA LYS A 161 -4.50 -7.13 7.59
C LYS A 161 -5.44 -5.96 7.82
N PHE A 162 -4.89 -4.78 8.09
CA PHE A 162 -5.70 -3.59 8.30
C PHE A 162 -6.62 -3.31 7.10
N VAL A 163 -6.10 -3.40 5.87
CA VAL A 163 -6.89 -3.24 4.64
C VAL A 163 -8.01 -4.29 4.58
N ALA A 164 -7.68 -5.56 4.83
CA ALA A 164 -8.65 -6.66 4.80
C ALA A 164 -9.75 -6.48 5.87
N ASP A 165 -9.38 -6.16 7.11
CA ASP A 165 -10.33 -5.94 8.21
C ASP A 165 -11.26 -4.75 7.90
N GLU A 166 -10.74 -3.67 7.31
CA GLU A 166 -11.55 -2.52 6.95
C GLU A 166 -12.51 -2.82 5.79
N GLN A 167 -12.07 -3.57 4.77
CA GLN A 167 -12.95 -4.03 3.68
C GLN A 167 -14.07 -4.93 4.21
N ASN A 168 -13.74 -5.87 5.12
CA ASN A 168 -14.74 -6.71 5.77
C ASN A 168 -15.73 -5.89 6.60
N ARG A 169 -15.25 -4.89 7.35
CA ARG A 169 -16.10 -4.01 8.15
C ARG A 169 -17.08 -3.21 7.28
N GLN A 170 -16.63 -2.76 6.10
CA GLN A 170 -17.45 -2.01 5.16
C GLN A 170 -18.34 -2.90 4.29
N GLY A 171 -18.09 -4.20 4.23
CA GLY A 171 -18.78 -5.15 3.35
C GLY A 171 -18.50 -4.91 1.85
N LYS A 172 -17.48 -4.13 1.50
CA LYS A 172 -17.09 -3.81 0.12
C LYS A 172 -15.59 -3.52 0.01
N PRO A 173 -14.99 -3.70 -1.18
CA PRO A 173 -13.62 -3.30 -1.44
C PRO A 173 -13.42 -1.79 -1.23
N LEU A 174 -12.26 -1.40 -0.71
CA LEU A 174 -11.84 0.00 -0.68
C LEU A 174 -11.55 0.47 -2.10
N SER A 175 -11.90 1.72 -2.41
CA SER A 175 -11.58 2.29 -3.72
C SER A 175 -10.07 2.42 -3.90
N ILE A 176 -9.60 2.38 -5.16
CA ILE A 176 -8.18 2.56 -5.49
C ILE A 176 -7.63 3.89 -4.93
N TYR A 177 -8.43 4.95 -4.92
CA TYR A 177 -8.02 6.24 -4.35
C TYR A 177 -7.72 6.15 -2.86
N VAL A 178 -8.57 5.46 -2.10
CA VAL A 178 -8.37 5.22 -0.65
C VAL A 178 -7.13 4.36 -0.43
N LEU A 179 -6.96 3.27 -1.19
CA LEU A 179 -5.80 2.39 -1.08
C LEU A 179 -4.49 3.12 -1.38
N MET A 180 -4.44 3.95 -2.43
CA MET A 180 -3.26 4.74 -2.77
C MET A 180 -2.91 5.75 -1.68
N ILE A 181 -3.90 6.46 -1.14
CA ILE A 181 -3.68 7.42 -0.04
C ILE A 181 -3.18 6.68 1.22
N LEU A 182 -3.77 5.54 1.57
CA LEU A 182 -3.29 4.70 2.69
C LEU A 182 -1.84 4.26 2.47
N SER A 183 -1.49 3.82 1.26
CA SER A 183 -0.13 3.40 0.91
C SER A 183 0.86 4.57 1.04
N VAL A 184 0.52 5.76 0.54
CA VAL A 184 1.34 6.98 0.70
C VAL A 184 1.55 7.29 2.17
N LEU A 185 0.48 7.33 2.97
CA LEU A 185 0.57 7.64 4.40
C LEU A 185 1.30 6.56 5.21
N ASN A 186 1.27 5.30 4.76
CA ASN A 186 2.04 4.22 5.37
C ASN A 186 3.55 4.42 5.18
N ASN A 187 3.96 4.92 4.01
CA ASN A 187 5.36 5.14 3.65
C ASN A 187 5.90 6.49 4.17
N GLU A 188 5.20 7.58 3.87
CA GLU A 188 5.63 8.95 4.18
C GLU A 188 5.27 9.38 5.61
N ARG A 189 4.38 8.63 6.27
CA ARG A 189 3.87 8.84 7.65
C ARG A 189 3.00 10.08 7.83
N ARG A 190 3.33 11.21 7.20
CA ARG A 190 2.59 12.49 7.28
C ARG A 190 2.68 13.19 5.94
N CYS A 191 1.55 13.57 5.35
CA CYS A 191 1.50 14.28 4.09
C CYS A 191 0.47 15.40 4.09
N THR A 192 0.70 16.42 3.26
CA THR A 192 -0.34 17.36 2.82
C THR A 192 -1.09 16.83 1.62
N VAL A 193 -2.21 17.47 1.22
CA VAL A 193 -2.93 17.11 -0.01
C VAL A 193 -2.03 17.24 -1.22
N GLU A 194 -1.26 18.33 -1.30
CA GLU A 194 -0.37 18.61 -2.42
C GLU A 194 0.66 17.48 -2.60
N ARG A 195 1.24 17.00 -1.48
CA ARG A 195 2.21 15.88 -1.53
C ARG A 195 1.55 14.58 -1.98
N ILE A 196 0.32 14.31 -1.52
CA ILE A 196 -0.44 13.13 -1.96
C ILE A 196 -0.76 13.22 -3.46
N VAL A 197 -1.18 14.40 -3.96
CA VAL A 197 -1.40 14.65 -5.40
C VAL A 197 -0.14 14.39 -6.20
N GLU A 198 1.00 14.93 -5.77
CA GLU A 198 2.30 14.75 -6.42
C GLU A 198 2.69 13.26 -6.54
N LEU A 199 2.55 12.51 -5.45
CA LEU A 199 2.95 11.10 -5.39
C LEU A 199 1.99 10.19 -6.16
N THR A 200 0.69 10.50 -6.15
CA THR A 200 -0.33 9.62 -6.76
C THR A 200 -0.65 9.97 -8.20
N ASN A 201 -0.34 11.19 -8.65
CA ASN A 201 -0.81 11.78 -9.91
C ASN A 201 -2.35 11.80 -10.06
N LEU A 202 -3.09 11.72 -8.95
CA LEU A 202 -4.56 11.76 -8.94
C LEU A 202 -5.04 13.21 -8.85
N GLY A 203 -6.23 13.47 -9.39
CA GLY A 203 -6.85 14.79 -9.31
C GLY A 203 -7.14 15.21 -7.86
N GLU A 204 -6.80 16.46 -7.51
CA GLU A 204 -6.93 16.98 -6.15
C GLU A 204 -8.34 16.83 -5.56
N ASN A 205 -9.39 17.07 -6.36
CA ASN A 205 -10.77 16.92 -5.91
C ASN A 205 -11.11 15.48 -5.47
N LYS A 206 -10.62 14.48 -6.23
CA LYS A 206 -10.79 13.06 -5.89
C LYS A 206 -10.06 12.70 -4.60
N ILE A 207 -8.84 13.23 -4.41
CA ILE A 207 -8.06 13.04 -3.18
C ILE A 207 -8.75 13.68 -1.99
N ARG A 208 -9.24 14.92 -2.11
CA ARG A 208 -9.95 15.60 -1.03
C ARG A 208 -11.20 14.83 -0.61
N SER A 209 -12.03 14.40 -1.55
CA SER A 209 -13.23 13.59 -1.26
C SER A 209 -12.88 12.26 -0.58
N ALA A 210 -11.82 11.59 -1.06
CA ALA A 210 -11.38 10.34 -0.44
C ALA A 210 -10.85 10.58 1.00
N ILE A 211 -10.09 11.64 1.24
CA ILE A 211 -9.57 12.00 2.56
C ILE A 211 -10.71 12.31 3.53
N GLU A 212 -11.74 13.04 3.11
CA GLU A 212 -12.91 13.33 3.96
C GLU A 212 -13.61 12.04 4.38
N PHE A 213 -13.88 11.15 3.43
CA PHE A 213 -14.39 9.82 3.74
C PHE A 213 -13.50 9.06 4.73
N MET A 214 -12.16 9.12 4.54
CA MET A 214 -11.20 8.44 5.40
C MET A 214 -11.16 9.03 6.82
N ILE A 215 -11.36 10.34 6.97
CA ILE A 215 -11.48 11.00 8.28
C ILE A 215 -12.74 10.56 8.99
N GLU A 216 -13.89 10.58 8.32
CA GLU A 216 -15.18 10.14 8.86
C GLU A 216 -15.15 8.67 9.30
N SER A 217 -14.51 7.81 8.51
CA SER A 217 -14.35 6.39 8.85
C SER A 217 -13.25 6.11 9.87
N GLY A 218 -12.47 7.13 10.28
CA GLY A 218 -11.37 7.02 11.24
C GLY A 218 -10.14 6.30 10.71
N LEU A 219 -9.98 6.22 9.38
CA LEU A 219 -8.81 5.68 8.71
C LEU A 219 -7.65 6.67 8.71
N VAL A 220 -7.97 7.96 8.70
CA VAL A 220 -7.02 9.07 8.65
C VAL A 220 -7.38 10.09 9.73
N GLU A 221 -6.37 10.66 10.33
CA GLU A 221 -6.49 11.81 11.24
C GLU A 221 -5.85 13.03 10.59
N ALA A 222 -6.48 14.19 10.76
CA ALA A 222 -6.00 15.46 10.24
C ALA A 222 -5.41 16.32 11.37
N SER A 223 -4.31 17.01 11.09
CA SER A 223 -3.68 17.97 12.00
C SER A 223 -3.40 19.28 11.26
N GLY A 224 -3.51 20.41 11.96
CA GLY A 224 -3.33 21.75 11.38
C GLY A 224 -4.58 22.30 10.68
N LYS A 225 -4.46 23.50 10.09
CA LYS A 225 -5.54 24.23 9.40
C LYS A 225 -5.07 24.78 8.06
N GLY A 226 -6.01 24.96 7.15
CA GLY A 226 -5.77 25.58 5.84
C GLY A 226 -4.78 24.79 4.97
N LYS A 227 -3.89 25.47 4.26
CA LYS A 227 -2.90 24.84 3.35
C LYS A 227 -1.88 23.95 4.08
N ASN A 228 -1.61 24.22 5.36
CA ASN A 228 -0.68 23.43 6.18
C ASN A 228 -1.36 22.22 6.87
N ARG A 229 -2.60 21.89 6.49
CA ARG A 229 -3.30 20.71 7.02
C ARG A 229 -2.61 19.45 6.54
N THR A 230 -2.16 18.65 7.49
CA THR A 230 -1.47 17.37 7.22
C THR A 230 -2.33 16.20 7.66
N PHE A 231 -2.09 15.05 7.05
CA PHE A 231 -2.83 13.82 7.27
C PHE A 231 -1.89 12.71 7.70
N ILE A 232 -2.36 11.88 8.61
CA ILE A 232 -1.66 10.71 9.14
C ILE A 232 -2.62 9.53 9.18
N LEU A 233 -2.08 8.32 9.21
CA LEU A 233 -2.89 7.14 9.42
C LEU A 233 -3.56 7.17 10.79
N GLY A 234 -4.84 6.77 10.84
CA GLY A 234 -5.63 6.79 12.06
C GLY A 234 -5.15 5.80 13.13
N LYS A 235 -5.47 6.09 14.38
CA LYS A 235 -5.07 5.30 15.55
C LYS A 235 -5.40 3.81 15.46
N LYS A 236 -6.48 3.45 14.75
CA LYS A 236 -6.91 2.06 14.57
C LYS A 236 -5.81 1.17 13.99
N ILE A 237 -5.07 1.68 12.97
CA ILE A 237 -4.00 0.95 12.28
C ILE A 237 -2.87 0.54 13.24
N TYR A 238 -2.56 1.40 14.21
CA TYR A 238 -1.46 1.20 15.14
C TYR A 238 -1.84 0.39 16.39
N ARG A 239 -3.10 0.38 16.79
CA ARG A 239 -3.59 -0.43 17.91
C ARG A 239 -3.47 -1.92 17.63
N GLU A 240 -3.87 -2.34 16.44
CA GLU A 240 -3.83 -3.74 16.03
C GLU A 240 -2.41 -4.27 15.88
N ASN A 241 -1.46 -3.40 15.59
CA ASN A 241 -0.10 -3.75 15.23
C ASN A 241 0.95 -3.61 16.34
N LYS A 242 0.53 -3.30 17.59
CA LYS A 242 1.46 -2.98 18.69
C LYS A 242 2.49 -1.88 18.35
N LYS A 243 2.17 -1.02 17.37
CA LYS A 243 3.04 0.07 16.88
C LYS A 243 2.63 1.45 17.43
N ALA A 244 2.14 1.50 18.67
CA ALA A 244 1.71 2.76 19.33
C ALA A 244 2.80 3.84 19.32
N ILE A 245 4.07 3.45 19.41
CA ILE A 245 5.23 4.35 19.31
C ILE A 245 5.27 5.08 17.96
N GLN A 246 5.01 4.36 16.86
CA GLN A 246 5.00 4.94 15.52
C GLN A 246 3.85 5.95 15.33
N TYR A 247 2.67 5.64 15.89
CA TYR A 247 1.54 6.57 15.88
C TYR A 247 1.88 7.89 16.59
N VAL A 248 2.41 7.82 17.82
CA VAL A 248 2.75 9.02 18.59
C VAL A 248 3.81 9.85 17.87
N ARG A 249 4.80 9.22 17.23
CA ARG A 249 5.81 9.93 16.41
C ARG A 249 5.23 10.68 15.22
N GLN A 250 4.10 10.21 14.65
CA GLN A 250 3.46 10.90 13.51
C GLN A 250 2.67 12.13 13.97
N THR A 251 2.16 12.11 15.19
CA THR A 251 1.14 13.08 15.59
C THR A 251 1.67 14.44 15.94
N ASP A 252 2.92 14.66 16.42
CA ASP A 252 3.41 15.99 16.79
C ASP A 252 4.89 16.05 17.20
N ILE A 253 5.81 15.62 16.35
CA ILE A 253 7.23 15.60 16.71
C ILE A 253 7.78 17.02 16.93
N ASP A 254 7.26 18.00 16.21
CA ASP A 254 7.83 19.36 16.18
C ASP A 254 7.25 20.33 17.20
N SER A 255 6.12 20.00 17.83
CA SER A 255 5.39 20.92 18.74
C SER A 255 5.20 20.42 20.15
N ILE A 256 5.47 19.17 20.45
CA ILE A 256 5.28 18.57 21.76
C ILE A 256 6.62 18.29 22.44
N ARG A 257 6.78 18.76 23.70
CA ARG A 257 7.94 18.44 24.54
C ARG A 257 7.99 16.93 24.87
N TYR A 258 9.17 16.39 25.12
CA TYR A 258 9.35 14.98 25.45
C TYR A 258 8.39 14.39 26.49
N PRO A 259 8.07 15.11 27.61
CA PRO A 259 7.07 14.64 28.58
C PRO A 259 5.70 14.40 27.98
N GLU A 260 5.21 15.29 27.13
CA GLU A 260 3.89 15.18 26.49
C GLU A 260 3.83 14.02 25.48
N LEU A 261 4.91 13.79 24.72
CA LEU A 261 5.03 12.63 23.83
C LEU A 261 4.96 11.31 24.60
N VAL A 262 5.69 11.24 25.72
CA VAL A 262 5.68 10.05 26.59
C VAL A 262 4.29 9.81 27.17
N MET A 263 3.61 10.84 27.62
CA MET A 263 2.23 10.72 28.14
C MET A 263 1.24 10.31 27.06
N LYS A 264 1.37 10.87 25.87
CA LYS A 264 0.54 10.50 24.72
C LYS A 264 0.73 9.01 24.35
N LEU A 265 1.98 8.54 24.32
CA LEU A 265 2.27 7.11 24.09
C LEU A 265 1.68 6.25 25.18
N ALA A 266 1.89 6.61 26.45
CA ALA A 266 1.34 5.85 27.58
C ALA A 266 -0.18 5.71 27.49
N ASN A 267 -0.90 6.80 27.18
CA ASN A 267 -2.36 6.79 27.01
C ASN A 267 -2.80 5.91 25.81
N THR A 268 -1.99 5.85 24.77
CA THR A 268 -2.25 4.99 23.60
C THR A 268 -2.04 3.50 23.92
N GLN A 269 -1.17 3.20 24.90
CA GLN A 269 -0.85 1.85 25.39
C GLN A 269 -1.64 1.47 26.66
N ASN A 270 -2.89 1.92 26.80
CA ASN A 270 -3.75 1.63 27.94
C ASN A 270 -3.19 2.15 29.28
N GLY A 271 -2.46 3.25 29.24
CA GLY A 271 -1.91 3.91 30.43
C GLY A 271 -0.63 3.29 30.97
N ILE A 272 0.01 2.36 30.28
CA ILE A 272 1.25 1.70 30.71
C ILE A 272 2.36 1.96 29.70
N ILE A 273 3.56 2.31 30.20
CA ILE A 273 4.75 2.56 29.38
C ILE A 273 6.00 1.96 30.03
N THR A 274 6.96 1.54 29.24
CA THR A 274 8.26 1.04 29.69
C THR A 274 9.38 2.04 29.37
N LYS A 275 10.53 1.88 30.02
CA LYS A 275 11.72 2.69 29.69
C LYS A 275 12.17 2.46 28.24
N GLN A 276 12.02 1.23 27.73
CA GLN A 276 12.38 0.89 26.36
C GLN A 276 11.50 1.62 25.34
N ASP A 277 10.19 1.73 25.63
CA ASP A 277 9.26 2.49 24.80
C ASP A 277 9.65 3.97 24.70
N VAL A 278 10.12 4.55 25.81
CA VAL A 278 10.59 5.94 25.83
C VAL A 278 11.89 6.12 25.01
N ILE A 279 12.83 5.19 25.13
CA ILE A 279 14.06 5.19 24.33
C ILE A 279 13.73 5.13 22.84
N GLU A 280 12.83 4.23 22.49
CA GLU A 280 12.43 4.02 21.10
C GLU A 280 11.62 5.21 20.55
N LEU A 281 10.69 5.76 21.35
CA LEU A 281 9.90 6.93 20.98
C LEU A 281 10.75 8.15 20.68
N LEU A 282 11.64 8.48 21.62
CA LEU A 282 12.41 9.74 21.61
C LEU A 282 13.74 9.59 20.89
N LYS A 283 14.19 8.36 20.58
CA LYS A 283 15.54 8.04 20.04
C LYS A 283 16.66 8.66 20.89
N VAL A 284 16.53 8.55 22.19
CA VAL A 284 17.49 9.11 23.19
C VAL A 284 18.26 7.98 23.90
N SER A 285 19.33 8.35 24.58
CA SER A 285 20.09 7.42 25.42
C SER A 285 19.25 6.89 26.59
N PRO A 286 19.57 5.71 27.17
CA PRO A 286 18.89 5.19 28.34
C PRO A 286 18.88 6.11 29.56
N SER A 287 19.91 6.95 29.72
CA SER A 287 19.98 7.95 30.78
C SER A 287 19.02 9.13 30.54
N GLN A 288 18.94 9.61 29.32
CA GLN A 288 18.00 10.68 28.95
C GLN A 288 16.55 10.22 29.06
N ALA A 289 16.24 8.99 28.62
CA ALA A 289 14.90 8.43 28.80
C ALA A 289 14.49 8.34 30.27
N TYR A 290 15.44 7.91 31.12
CA TYR A 290 15.21 7.86 32.56
C TYR A 290 14.95 9.25 33.18
N THR A 291 15.68 10.28 32.73
CA THR A 291 15.46 11.67 33.16
C THR A 291 14.05 12.16 32.84
N VAL A 292 13.56 11.88 31.63
CA VAL A 292 12.18 12.26 31.23
C VAL A 292 11.15 11.53 32.08
N ILE A 293 11.32 10.22 32.32
CA ILE A 293 10.42 9.44 33.18
C ILE A 293 10.43 9.96 34.62
N LYS A 294 11.60 10.23 35.17
CA LYS A 294 11.76 10.81 36.52
C LYS A 294 11.04 12.16 36.67
N LYS A 295 11.15 13.00 35.64
CA LYS A 295 10.42 14.27 35.61
C LYS A 295 8.92 14.07 35.67
N LEU A 296 8.38 13.16 34.87
CA LEU A 296 6.94 12.85 34.86
C LEU A 296 6.47 12.19 36.18
N GLN A 297 7.34 11.42 36.83
CA GLN A 297 7.06 10.91 38.16
C GLN A 297 7.03 12.02 39.21
N GLY A 298 7.99 12.98 39.16
CA GLY A 298 8.02 14.13 40.04
C GLY A 298 6.81 15.05 39.85
N GLU A 299 6.28 15.14 38.64
CA GLU A 299 5.04 15.86 38.30
C GLU A 299 3.76 15.08 38.70
N GLY A 300 3.88 13.89 39.27
CA GLY A 300 2.75 13.04 39.66
C GLY A 300 1.99 12.41 38.48
N ARG A 301 2.47 12.55 37.25
CA ARG A 301 1.79 12.09 36.01
C ARG A 301 2.04 10.60 35.71
N LEU A 302 3.16 10.04 36.19
CA LEU A 302 3.49 8.62 36.09
C LEU A 302 3.81 8.04 37.45
N LYS A 303 3.39 6.79 37.71
CA LYS A 303 3.73 6.03 38.91
C LYS A 303 4.42 4.73 38.51
N LEU A 304 5.48 4.34 39.23
CA LEU A 304 6.14 3.05 39.04
C LEU A 304 5.18 1.93 39.42
N LEU A 305 4.96 1.00 38.50
CA LEU A 305 4.12 -0.18 38.70
C LEU A 305 4.97 -1.40 39.12
N CYS A 306 6.11 -1.59 38.46
CA CYS A 306 7.04 -2.68 38.70
C CYS A 306 8.47 -2.19 38.45
N GLY A 307 9.38 -2.45 39.40
CA GLY A 307 10.79 -2.10 39.30
C GLY A 307 11.65 -3.20 38.67
N GLY A 308 12.94 -2.91 38.37
CA GLY A 308 13.91 -3.85 37.83
C GLY A 308 14.24 -3.61 36.35
N LYS A 309 14.85 -4.62 35.70
CA LYS A 309 15.32 -4.53 34.31
C LYS A 309 14.22 -4.15 33.30
N TYR A 310 12.98 -4.50 33.60
CA TYR A 310 11.79 -4.25 32.78
C TYR A 310 10.76 -3.35 33.49
N SER A 311 11.23 -2.25 34.10
CA SER A 311 10.36 -1.31 34.82
C SER A 311 9.20 -0.84 34.00
N LYS A 312 7.98 -0.91 34.56
CA LYS A 312 6.74 -0.43 33.98
C LYS A 312 6.21 0.76 34.79
N TYR A 313 5.68 1.73 34.08
CA TYR A 313 5.11 2.95 34.64
C TYR A 313 3.65 3.08 34.19
N LYS A 314 2.79 3.53 35.08
CA LYS A 314 1.36 3.72 34.81
C LYS A 314 1.01 5.20 34.89
N VAL A 315 0.15 5.66 33.98
CA VAL A 315 -0.44 6.99 34.02
C VAL A 315 -1.29 7.13 35.29
N VAL A 316 -1.07 8.22 36.01
CA VAL A 316 -1.93 8.62 37.12
C VAL A 316 -3.02 9.51 36.51
N ASN A 317 -4.25 8.99 36.46
CA ASN A 317 -5.40 9.81 36.09
C ASN A 317 -5.71 10.73 37.28
N SER A 318 -5.64 12.03 37.05
CA SER A 318 -6.12 13.06 38.02
C SER A 318 -7.62 13.05 38.08
#